data_436c43ccfd1d255458398e024636e8d7
#
_entry.id   436c43ccfd1d255458398e024636e8d7
#
_cell.length_a   1.000
_cell.length_b   1.000
_cell.length_c   1.000
_cell.angle_alpha   90.00
_cell.angle_beta   90.00
_cell.angle_gamma   90.00
#
_symmetry.space_group_name_H-M   'P 1'
#
loop_
_entity.id
_entity.type
_entity.pdbx_description
1 polymer ?
#
loop_
_entity_poly.entity_id
_entity_poly.type
_entity_poly.pdbx_seq_one_letter_code
_entity_poly.pdbx_strand_id
1 'polypeptide(L)'
;VDVLQAKYDEHPTTKTERQLGEESRNLAAAEKRLTEAAEYAKDGDVLPAAASLFVEHARETVYLFSGSVEKYKPFYASALIQHDAMLHLCVERGVTRYNFYGINGVFDDPEDEGRGVLEFKQGFNGYVEELMGSFVLPVRPLTFKLKTALRKLLRH
;
A
#
# COMPACT_ATOMS: atom_id res chain seq x y z
N VAL A 1 12.09 8.99 24.11
CA VAL A 1 13.43 9.54 23.83
C VAL A 1 14.19 9.66 25.16
N ASP A 2 13.67 10.32 26.17
CA ASP A 2 14.36 10.61 27.44
C ASP A 2 14.96 9.37 28.12
N VAL A 3 14.23 8.25 28.17
CA VAL A 3 14.73 6.98 28.71
C VAL A 3 15.90 6.43 27.92
N LEU A 4 15.88 6.57 26.59
CA LEU A 4 16.97 6.12 25.71
C LEU A 4 18.16 7.06 25.80
N GLN A 5 17.94 8.36 25.99
CA GLN A 5 18.99 9.34 26.23
C GLN A 5 19.74 9.00 27.54
N ALA A 6 19.02 8.81 28.63
CA ALA A 6 19.62 8.40 29.90
C ALA A 6 20.42 7.10 29.79
N LYS A 7 19.89 6.10 29.07
CA LYS A 7 20.59 4.84 28.81
C LYS A 7 21.85 5.01 27.95
N TYR A 8 21.83 5.92 26.99
CA TYR A 8 23.00 6.25 26.18
C TYR A 8 24.08 6.96 27.02
N ASP A 9 23.66 7.89 27.88
CA ASP A 9 24.57 8.64 28.76
C ASP A 9 25.26 7.72 29.78
N GLU A 10 24.57 6.69 30.29
CA GLU A 10 25.16 5.68 31.19
C GLU A 10 26.07 4.67 30.45
N HIS A 11 25.66 4.23 29.28
CA HIS A 11 26.34 3.20 28.49
C HIS A 11 26.36 3.55 26.98
N PRO A 12 27.28 4.43 26.54
CA PRO A 12 27.37 4.83 25.14
C PRO A 12 27.89 3.65 24.29
N THR A 13 27.00 3.11 23.47
CA THR A 13 27.30 2.09 22.48
C THR A 13 26.72 2.46 21.13
N THR A 14 27.31 1.97 20.04
CA THR A 14 26.78 2.17 18.69
C THR A 14 25.31 1.72 18.57
N LYS A 15 24.90 0.73 19.33
CA LYS A 15 23.52 0.25 19.37
C LYS A 15 22.59 1.25 20.03
N THR A 16 22.97 1.77 21.21
CA THR A 16 22.15 2.79 21.93
C THR A 16 22.09 4.10 21.19
N GLU A 17 23.19 4.52 20.56
CA GLU A 17 23.26 5.70 19.69
C GLU A 17 22.28 5.59 18.51
N ARG A 18 22.30 4.43 17.79
CA ARG A 18 21.40 4.18 16.68
C ARG A 18 19.94 4.20 17.11
N GLN A 19 19.60 3.53 18.23
CA GLN A 19 18.23 3.50 18.76
C GLN A 19 17.78 4.91 19.17
N LEU A 20 18.60 5.69 19.83
CA LEU A 20 18.29 7.06 20.21
C LEU A 20 18.06 7.94 18.96
N GLY A 21 18.91 7.83 17.96
CA GLY A 21 18.77 8.56 16.70
C GLY A 21 17.50 8.16 15.92
N GLU A 22 17.12 6.90 15.95
CA GLU A 22 15.89 6.40 15.32
C GLU A 22 14.64 6.94 16.03
N GLU A 23 14.58 6.84 17.36
CA GLU A 23 13.45 7.35 18.15
C GLU A 23 13.34 8.88 18.12
N SER A 24 14.46 9.59 18.05
CA SER A 24 14.44 11.05 17.88
C SER A 24 13.84 11.45 16.53
N ARG A 25 14.15 10.74 15.45
CA ARG A 25 13.52 10.95 14.15
C ARG A 25 12.02 10.63 14.17
N ASN A 26 11.65 9.53 14.84
CA ASN A 26 10.26 9.12 15.01
C ASN A 26 9.46 10.20 15.78
N LEU A 27 10.03 10.74 16.86
CA LEU A 27 9.41 11.81 17.62
C LEU A 27 9.21 13.06 16.77
N ALA A 28 10.26 13.53 16.09
CA ALA A 28 10.16 14.70 15.21
C ALA A 28 9.12 14.53 14.11
N ALA A 29 9.03 13.32 13.52
CA ALA A 29 8.01 13.01 12.53
C ALA A 29 6.58 12.97 13.13
N ALA A 30 6.43 12.53 14.38
CA ALA A 30 5.16 12.55 15.08
C ALA A 30 4.71 13.98 15.43
N GLU A 31 5.61 14.81 15.92
CA GLU A 31 5.34 16.23 16.21
C GLU A 31 4.94 17.01 14.97
N LYS A 32 5.63 16.76 13.84
CA LYS A 32 5.26 17.32 12.54
C LYS A 32 3.84 16.90 12.14
N ARG A 33 3.51 15.62 12.24
CA ARG A 33 2.15 15.13 11.94
C ARG A 33 1.08 15.77 12.84
N LEU A 34 1.40 15.95 14.13
CA LEU A 34 0.48 16.61 15.06
C LEU A 34 0.19 18.06 14.64
N THR A 35 1.22 18.79 14.23
CA THR A 35 1.08 20.16 13.74
C THR A 35 0.26 20.20 12.45
N GLU A 36 0.53 19.31 11.49
CA GLU A 36 -0.23 19.18 10.26
C GLU A 36 -1.69 18.79 10.53
N ALA A 37 -1.96 17.88 11.48
CA ALA A 37 -3.30 17.50 11.87
C ALA A 37 -4.10 18.67 12.43
N ALA A 38 -3.49 19.48 13.28
CA ALA A 38 -4.12 20.69 13.83
C ALA A 38 -4.46 21.73 12.74
N GLU A 39 -3.63 21.81 11.71
CA GLU A 39 -3.90 22.70 10.56
C GLU A 39 -5.05 22.17 9.72
N TYR A 40 -5.06 20.88 9.38
CA TYR A 40 -6.13 20.26 8.58
C TYR A 40 -7.47 20.17 9.33
N ALA A 41 -7.48 20.13 10.66
CA ALA A 41 -8.70 20.16 11.46
C ALA A 41 -9.54 21.43 11.22
N LYS A 42 -8.96 22.47 10.65
CA LYS A 42 -9.68 23.68 10.23
C LYS A 42 -10.55 23.45 8.99
N ASP A 43 -10.26 22.42 8.20
CA ASP A 43 -11.03 22.09 6.98
C ASP A 43 -12.35 21.35 7.30
N GLY A 44 -12.51 20.84 8.52
CA GLY A 44 -13.73 20.16 8.99
C GLY A 44 -13.46 19.11 10.07
N ASP A 45 -14.54 18.69 10.73
CA ASP A 45 -14.47 17.69 11.82
C ASP A 45 -14.20 16.27 11.29
N VAL A 46 -14.59 15.98 10.05
CA VAL A 46 -14.38 14.69 9.39
C VAL A 46 -13.82 14.93 7.98
N LEU A 47 -12.62 14.42 7.74
CA LEU A 47 -11.91 14.59 6.47
C LEU A 47 -11.70 13.23 5.79
N PRO A 48 -12.22 13.03 4.55
CA PRO A 48 -11.99 11.80 3.81
C PRO A 48 -10.52 11.72 3.36
N ALA A 49 -9.72 10.90 4.02
CA ALA A 49 -8.29 10.76 3.74
C ALA A 49 -7.96 9.67 2.72
N ALA A 50 -8.71 8.58 2.72
CA ALA A 50 -8.57 7.48 1.77
C ALA A 50 -9.88 6.70 1.64
N ALA A 51 -10.03 5.98 0.54
CA ALA A 51 -11.12 5.04 0.32
C ALA A 51 -10.62 3.80 -0.42
N SER A 52 -11.24 2.65 -0.16
CA SER A 52 -10.91 1.40 -0.83
C SER A 52 -12.16 0.61 -1.16
N LEU A 53 -12.12 -0.13 -2.27
CA LEU A 53 -13.14 -1.08 -2.66
C LEU A 53 -12.62 -2.50 -2.49
N PHE A 54 -13.35 -3.30 -1.73
CA PHE A 54 -13.09 -4.72 -1.54
C PHE A 54 -14.16 -5.56 -2.23
N VAL A 55 -13.73 -6.70 -2.74
CA VAL A 55 -14.65 -7.73 -3.26
C VAL A 55 -14.47 -8.97 -2.40
N GLU A 56 -15.55 -9.39 -1.78
CA GLU A 56 -15.57 -10.58 -0.93
C GLU A 56 -15.99 -11.81 -1.76
N HIS A 57 -15.22 -12.87 -1.59
CA HIS A 57 -15.46 -14.18 -2.16
C HIS A 57 -15.38 -15.23 -1.04
N ALA A 58 -16.01 -16.38 -1.21
CA ALA A 58 -16.04 -17.42 -0.18
C ALA A 58 -14.65 -17.88 0.33
N ARG A 59 -13.59 -17.67 -0.45
CA ARG A 59 -12.23 -18.13 -0.15
C ARG A 59 -11.22 -16.99 0.02
N GLU A 60 -11.55 -15.78 -0.44
CA GLU A 60 -10.63 -14.65 -0.38
C GLU A 60 -11.37 -13.30 -0.32
N THR A 61 -10.73 -12.32 0.26
CA THR A 61 -11.10 -10.90 0.15
C THR A 61 -10.10 -10.22 -0.78
N VAL A 62 -10.60 -9.56 -1.81
CA VAL A 62 -9.77 -8.89 -2.82
C VAL A 62 -9.81 -7.39 -2.62
N TYR A 63 -8.65 -6.78 -2.40
CA TYR A 63 -8.45 -5.35 -2.45
C TYR A 63 -8.35 -4.89 -3.91
N LEU A 64 -9.44 -4.37 -4.47
CA LEU A 64 -9.56 -4.16 -5.92
C LEU A 64 -9.13 -2.75 -6.35
N PHE A 65 -9.63 -1.72 -5.67
CA PHE A 65 -9.32 -0.32 -5.97
C PHE A 65 -9.12 0.49 -4.71
N SER A 66 -8.32 1.54 -4.80
CA SER A 66 -8.16 2.52 -3.73
C SER A 66 -7.80 3.89 -4.27
N GLY A 67 -8.03 4.89 -3.44
CA GLY A 67 -7.55 6.25 -3.63
C GLY A 67 -7.24 6.87 -2.28
N SER A 68 -6.30 7.79 -2.28
CA SER A 68 -5.96 8.59 -1.10
C SER A 68 -5.74 10.04 -1.49
N VAL A 69 -6.05 10.92 -0.58
CA VAL A 69 -5.77 12.35 -0.72
C VAL A 69 -4.31 12.60 -0.35
N GLU A 70 -3.54 13.16 -1.27
CA GLU A 70 -2.07 13.32 -1.15
C GLU A 70 -1.65 13.98 0.16
N LYS A 71 -2.31 15.09 0.52
CA LYS A 71 -2.01 15.85 1.74
C LYS A 71 -2.21 15.07 3.04
N TYR A 72 -3.01 13.98 3.00
CA TYR A 72 -3.30 13.16 4.18
C TYR A 72 -2.48 11.85 4.23
N LYS A 73 -1.62 11.59 3.25
CA LYS A 73 -0.74 10.39 3.25
C LYS A 73 0.08 10.22 4.54
N PRO A 74 0.60 11.30 5.19
CA PRO A 74 1.34 11.15 6.44
C PRO A 74 0.57 10.53 7.60
N PHE A 75 -0.77 10.45 7.51
CA PHE A 75 -1.63 9.85 8.53
C PHE A 75 -1.93 8.36 8.29
N TYR A 76 -1.37 7.77 7.24
CA TYR A 76 -1.45 6.32 6.97
C TYR A 76 -2.88 5.76 6.84
N ALA A 77 -3.86 6.56 6.43
CA ALA A 77 -5.27 6.14 6.31
C ALA A 77 -5.44 4.89 5.42
N SER A 78 -4.69 4.80 4.31
CA SER A 78 -4.71 3.61 3.44
C SER A 78 -4.24 2.35 4.16
N ALA A 79 -3.22 2.44 5.03
CA ALA A 79 -2.73 1.30 5.79
C ALA A 79 -3.75 0.88 6.87
N LEU A 80 -4.41 1.84 7.52
CA LEU A 80 -5.46 1.56 8.48
C LEU A 80 -6.64 0.83 7.84
N ILE A 81 -7.08 1.26 6.65
CA ILE A 81 -8.14 0.57 5.89
C ILE A 81 -7.76 -0.88 5.58
N GLN A 82 -6.50 -1.15 5.21
CA GLN A 82 -6.05 -2.52 4.95
C GLN A 82 -6.09 -3.37 6.21
N HIS A 83 -5.59 -2.85 7.33
CA HIS A 83 -5.62 -3.53 8.63
C HIS A 83 -7.06 -3.86 9.05
N ASP A 84 -7.96 -2.89 8.97
CA ASP A 84 -9.37 -3.04 9.31
C ASP A 84 -10.06 -4.09 8.42
N ALA A 85 -9.81 -4.04 7.11
CA ALA A 85 -10.33 -5.02 6.17
C ALA A 85 -9.79 -6.45 6.45
N MET A 86 -8.52 -6.61 6.75
CA MET A 86 -7.96 -7.91 7.12
C MET A 86 -8.60 -8.45 8.40
N LEU A 87 -8.83 -7.61 9.40
CA LEU A 87 -9.45 -8.01 10.65
C LEU A 87 -10.91 -8.40 10.43
N HIS A 88 -11.72 -7.50 9.89
CA HIS A 88 -13.18 -7.68 9.81
C HIS A 88 -13.63 -8.54 8.63
N LEU A 89 -12.96 -8.49 7.48
CA LEU A 89 -13.37 -9.25 6.31
C LEU A 89 -12.68 -10.61 6.19
N CYS A 90 -11.54 -10.80 6.86
CA CYS A 90 -10.84 -12.09 6.82
C CYS A 90 -10.87 -12.79 8.18
N VAL A 91 -10.24 -12.24 9.21
CA VAL A 91 -10.08 -12.93 10.50
C VAL A 91 -11.44 -13.27 11.14
N GLU A 92 -12.32 -12.28 11.29
CA GLU A 92 -13.63 -12.48 11.94
C GLU A 92 -14.56 -13.38 11.13
N ARG A 93 -14.42 -13.43 9.80
CA ARG A 93 -15.26 -14.24 8.91
C ARG A 93 -14.65 -15.59 8.54
N GLY A 94 -13.43 -15.86 9.01
CA GLY A 94 -12.72 -17.11 8.70
C GLY A 94 -12.26 -17.23 7.25
N VAL A 95 -12.12 -16.11 6.53
CA VAL A 95 -11.56 -16.06 5.18
C VAL A 95 -10.04 -16.13 5.30
N THR A 96 -9.43 -17.13 4.68
CA THR A 96 -8.01 -17.45 4.89
C THR A 96 -7.05 -16.72 3.94
N ARG A 97 -7.57 -16.01 2.94
CA ARG A 97 -6.77 -15.33 1.92
C ARG A 97 -7.17 -13.86 1.79
N TYR A 98 -6.18 -12.98 1.88
CA TYR A 98 -6.30 -11.59 1.51
C TYR A 98 -5.49 -11.33 0.24
N ASN A 99 -6.14 -10.86 -0.81
CA ASN A 99 -5.54 -10.64 -2.12
C ASN A 99 -5.38 -9.15 -2.39
N PHE A 100 -4.14 -8.66 -2.37
CA PHE A 100 -3.80 -7.27 -2.69
C PHE A 100 -3.95 -6.91 -4.18
N TYR A 101 -4.44 -7.85 -5.01
CA TYR A 101 -4.55 -7.69 -6.44
C TYR A 101 -3.19 -7.52 -7.14
N GLY A 102 -3.18 -7.02 -8.40
CA GLY A 102 -1.99 -7.00 -9.23
C GLY A 102 -0.89 -6.00 -8.83
N ILE A 103 0.29 -6.30 -9.31
CA ILE A 103 1.45 -5.41 -9.38
C ILE A 103 2.02 -5.49 -10.82
N ASN A 104 2.87 -4.57 -11.21
CA ASN A 104 3.47 -4.55 -12.56
C ASN A 104 4.58 -5.60 -12.77
N GLY A 105 5.03 -6.28 -11.70
CA GLY A 105 6.04 -7.34 -11.79
C GLY A 105 7.47 -6.85 -11.96
N VAL A 106 7.73 -5.56 -11.76
CA VAL A 106 9.08 -4.99 -11.74
C VAL A 106 9.56 -4.91 -10.29
N PHE A 107 10.61 -5.68 -9.95
CA PHE A 107 11.09 -5.83 -8.57
C PHE A 107 12.42 -5.14 -8.29
N ASP A 108 13.23 -4.96 -9.29
CA ASP A 108 14.64 -4.55 -9.24
C ASP A 108 14.89 -3.11 -9.72
N ASP A 109 13.87 -2.43 -10.25
CA ASP A 109 13.96 -1.03 -10.64
C ASP A 109 13.40 -0.11 -9.55
N PRO A 110 14.24 0.68 -8.85
CA PRO A 110 13.78 1.63 -7.84
C PRO A 110 13.02 2.82 -8.41
N GLU A 111 13.20 3.13 -9.70
CA GLU A 111 12.52 4.24 -10.40
C GLU A 111 11.21 3.82 -11.09
N ASP A 112 10.81 2.55 -10.96
CA ASP A 112 9.55 2.07 -11.52
C ASP A 112 8.34 2.80 -10.90
N GLU A 113 7.41 3.25 -11.73
CA GLU A 113 6.18 3.94 -11.29
C GLU A 113 5.33 3.11 -10.31
N GLY A 114 5.39 1.79 -10.38
CA GLY A 114 4.70 0.85 -9.48
C GLY A 114 5.46 0.58 -8.18
N ARG A 115 6.65 1.10 -7.99
CA ARG A 115 7.51 0.83 -6.84
C ARG A 115 6.82 1.11 -5.50
N GLY A 116 6.18 2.25 -5.36
CA GLY A 116 5.46 2.62 -4.15
C GLY A 116 4.29 1.68 -3.82
N VAL A 117 3.62 1.14 -4.85
CA VAL A 117 2.55 0.14 -4.68
C VAL A 117 3.11 -1.19 -4.23
N LEU A 118 4.25 -1.62 -4.79
CA LEU A 118 4.94 -2.84 -4.40
C LEU A 118 5.39 -2.76 -2.92
N GLU A 119 6.08 -1.70 -2.54
CA GLU A 119 6.58 -1.48 -1.17
C GLU A 119 5.43 -1.40 -0.15
N PHE A 120 4.34 -0.72 -0.50
CA PHE A 120 3.13 -0.68 0.33
C PHE A 120 2.60 -2.09 0.63
N LYS A 121 2.48 -2.94 -0.39
CA LYS A 121 2.00 -4.32 -0.24
C LYS A 121 2.98 -5.21 0.52
N GLN A 122 4.28 -5.03 0.28
CA GLN A 122 5.35 -5.73 1.01
C GLN A 122 5.35 -5.39 2.51
N GLY A 123 4.97 -4.16 2.88
CA GLY A 123 4.83 -3.73 4.27
C GLY A 123 3.85 -4.57 5.10
N PHE A 124 2.92 -5.27 4.46
CA PHE A 124 2.01 -6.23 5.08
C PHE A 124 2.52 -7.68 5.04
N ASN A 125 3.79 -7.89 4.74
CA ASN A 125 4.41 -9.21 4.61
C ASN A 125 3.71 -10.11 3.57
N GLY A 126 3.19 -9.49 2.49
CA GLY A 126 2.59 -10.20 1.37
C GLY A 126 3.62 -10.93 0.53
N TYR A 127 3.21 -12.01 -0.12
CA TYR A 127 4.01 -12.71 -1.13
C TYR A 127 3.42 -12.52 -2.52
N VAL A 128 4.27 -12.64 -3.54
CA VAL A 128 3.86 -12.55 -4.94
C VAL A 128 3.52 -13.94 -5.47
N GLU A 129 2.36 -14.03 -6.14
CA GLU A 129 1.93 -15.23 -6.85
C GLU A 129 1.87 -14.91 -8.34
N GLU A 130 2.70 -15.59 -9.13
CA GLU A 130 2.67 -15.45 -10.58
C GLU A 130 1.59 -16.35 -11.16
N LEU A 131 0.63 -15.75 -11.85
CA LEU A 131 -0.46 -16.45 -12.52
C LEU A 131 -0.05 -16.84 -13.94
N MET A 132 -0.69 -17.88 -14.48
CA MET A 132 -0.42 -18.42 -15.83
C MET A 132 -0.59 -17.38 -16.96
N GLY A 133 -1.10 -16.19 -16.68
CA GLY A 133 -1.40 -15.17 -17.66
C GLY A 133 -2.74 -15.37 -18.36
N SER A 134 -2.95 -14.62 -19.44
CA SER A 134 -4.19 -14.63 -20.20
C SER A 134 -4.05 -15.44 -21.47
N PHE A 135 -4.98 -16.37 -21.72
CA PHE A 135 -5.04 -17.16 -22.93
C PHE A 135 -6.18 -16.67 -23.82
N VAL A 136 -5.92 -16.55 -25.12
CA VAL A 136 -6.92 -16.14 -26.10
C VAL A 136 -7.13 -17.24 -27.10
N LEU A 137 -8.35 -17.78 -27.16
CA LEU A 137 -8.80 -18.71 -28.20
C LEU A 137 -9.64 -17.96 -29.24
N PRO A 138 -9.09 -17.65 -30.43
CA PRO A 138 -9.86 -16.96 -31.46
C PRO A 138 -10.88 -17.89 -32.12
N VAL A 139 -12.15 -17.78 -31.74
CA VAL A 139 -13.24 -18.56 -32.33
C VAL A 139 -13.39 -18.25 -33.83
N ARG A 140 -13.10 -17.06 -34.26
CA ARG A 140 -13.08 -16.63 -35.70
C ARG A 140 -11.73 -16.01 -36.01
N PRO A 141 -10.73 -16.79 -36.42
CA PRO A 141 -9.35 -16.33 -36.54
C PRO A 141 -9.15 -15.20 -37.56
N LEU A 142 -9.89 -15.18 -38.67
CA LEU A 142 -9.80 -14.13 -39.68
C LEU A 142 -10.28 -12.77 -39.16
N THR A 143 -11.45 -12.74 -38.51
CA THR A 143 -12.01 -11.52 -37.93
C THR A 143 -11.17 -11.03 -36.75
N PHE A 144 -10.58 -11.93 -35.96
CA PHE A 144 -9.68 -11.61 -34.86
C PHE A 144 -8.39 -10.94 -35.40
N LYS A 145 -7.76 -11.50 -36.44
CA LYS A 145 -6.58 -10.91 -37.08
C LYS A 145 -6.87 -9.52 -37.66
N LEU A 146 -8.02 -9.37 -38.34
CA LEU A 146 -8.43 -8.09 -38.92
C LEU A 146 -8.63 -7.02 -37.84
N LYS A 147 -9.37 -7.35 -36.75
CA LYS A 147 -9.57 -6.43 -35.61
C LYS A 147 -8.25 -6.05 -34.92
N THR A 148 -7.34 -7.00 -34.78
CA THR A 148 -6.04 -6.77 -34.15
C THR A 148 -5.17 -5.85 -35.00
N ALA A 149 -5.19 -6.04 -36.34
CA ALA A 149 -4.49 -5.16 -37.28
C ALA A 149 -5.06 -3.73 -37.27
N LEU A 150 -6.39 -3.60 -37.31
CA LEU A 150 -7.04 -2.28 -37.19
C LEU A 150 -6.71 -1.55 -35.90
N ARG A 151 -6.75 -2.26 -34.75
CA ARG A 151 -6.37 -1.65 -33.44
C ARG A 151 -4.93 -1.15 -33.42
N LYS A 152 -3.99 -1.84 -34.09
CA LYS A 152 -2.61 -1.38 -34.19
C LYS A 152 -2.49 -0.10 -35.01
N LEU A 153 -3.26 0.00 -36.11
CA LEU A 153 -3.30 1.19 -36.97
C LEU A 153 -3.94 2.42 -36.30
N LEU A 154 -4.93 2.20 -35.43
CA LEU A 154 -5.65 3.29 -34.74
C LEU A 154 -4.97 3.76 -33.44
N ARG A 155 -3.89 3.11 -33.00
CA ARG A 155 -3.12 3.47 -31.80
C ARG A 155 -1.93 4.39 -32.09
N HIS A 156 -1.75 4.78 -33.33
CA HIS A 156 -0.88 5.84 -33.80
C HIS A 156 -1.74 7.04 -34.21
#